data_90c2427aefbcf91cad90c2661344279f
#
_entry.id   90c2427aefbcf91cad90c2661344279f
#
_cell.length_a   1.000
_cell.length_b   1.000
_cell.length_c   1.000
_cell.angle_alpha   90.00
_cell.angle_beta   90.00
_cell.angle_gamma   90.00
#
_symmetry.space_group_name_H-M   'P 1'
#
loop_
_entity.id
_entity.type
_entity.pdbx_description
1 polymer ?
#
loop_
_entity_poly.entity_id
_entity_poly.type
_entity_poly.pdbx_seq_one_letter_code
_entity_poly.pdbx_strand_id
1 'polypeptide(L)' 'MTGTMHVADDQGDTTHTWDTADPATIQEIEELFREAQATGRLVYRQTEHGSGEQVRLASWNPEEQTELFVAPRLAGG' A
#
# COMPACT_ATOMS: atom_id res chain seq x y z
N MET A 1 -13.96 9.83 3.13
CA MET A 1 -13.19 9.39 1.97
C MET A 1 -12.49 8.09 2.28
N THR A 2 -12.61 7.12 1.42
CA THR A 2 -12.03 5.78 1.63
C THR A 2 -10.94 5.49 0.62
N GLY A 3 -10.01 4.63 1.01
CA GLY A 3 -8.96 4.15 0.12
C GLY A 3 -8.76 2.66 0.29
N THR A 4 -7.97 2.07 -0.60
CA THR A 4 -7.76 0.63 -0.64
C THR A 4 -6.27 0.32 -0.87
N MET A 5 -5.75 -0.66 -0.13
CA MET A 5 -4.42 -1.20 -0.33
C MET A 5 -4.56 -2.67 -0.74
N HIS A 6 -4.04 -3.02 -1.90
CA HIS A 6 -4.01 -4.38 -2.40
C HIS A 6 -2.64 -4.98 -2.11
N VAL A 7 -2.61 -6.08 -1.37
CA VAL A 7 -1.36 -6.76 -1.01
C VAL A 7 -1.27 -8.08 -1.76
N ALA A 8 -0.29 -8.20 -2.65
CA ALA A 8 -0.02 -9.45 -3.34
C ALA A 8 0.82 -10.35 -2.44
N ASP A 9 0.40 -11.60 -2.30
CA ASP A 9 1.04 -12.57 -1.43
C ASP A 9 1.11 -13.92 -2.15
N ASP A 10 1.97 -14.80 -1.67
CA ASP A 10 2.13 -16.17 -2.18
C ASP A 10 0.82 -16.96 -2.12
N GLN A 11 -0.05 -16.62 -1.20
CA GLN A 11 -1.32 -17.33 -0.98
C GLN A 11 -2.52 -16.61 -1.59
N GLY A 12 -2.28 -15.58 -2.38
CA GLY A 12 -3.32 -14.79 -3.02
C GLY A 12 -3.26 -13.32 -2.62
N ASP A 13 -4.22 -12.56 -3.10
CA ASP A 13 -4.27 -11.13 -2.84
C ASP A 13 -5.15 -10.83 -1.64
N THR A 14 -4.70 -9.92 -0.80
CA THR A 14 -5.47 -9.42 0.33
C THR A 14 -5.76 -7.93 0.10
N THR A 15 -6.97 -7.51 0.44
CA THR A 15 -7.38 -6.12 0.28
C THR A 15 -7.66 -5.51 1.66
N HIS A 16 -7.06 -4.35 1.91
CA HIS A 16 -7.27 -3.59 3.14
C HIS A 16 -7.82 -2.23 2.77
N THR A 17 -8.82 -1.77 3.52
CA THR A 17 -9.43 -0.46 3.27
C THR A 17 -9.18 0.46 4.45
N TRP A 18 -9.13 1.76 4.16
CA TRP A 18 -9.07 2.78 5.21
C TRP A 18 -10.11 3.86 4.95
N ASP A 19 -10.45 4.58 6.01
CA ASP A 19 -11.34 5.73 5.94
C ASP A 19 -10.63 6.91 6.60
N THR A 20 -10.49 8.01 5.88
CA THR A 20 -9.82 9.20 6.40
C THR A 20 -10.56 9.81 7.59
N ALA A 21 -11.85 9.49 7.76
CA ALA A 21 -12.62 9.89 8.93
C ALA A 21 -12.37 9.00 10.14
N ASP A 22 -11.68 7.86 9.96
CA ASP A 22 -11.37 6.90 11.03
C ASP A 22 -9.86 6.72 11.14
N PRO A 23 -9.18 7.44 12.05
CA PRO A 23 -7.73 7.36 12.18
C PRO A 23 -7.18 5.96 12.49
N ALA A 24 -7.98 5.11 13.12
CA ALA A 24 -7.54 3.75 13.43
C ALA A 24 -7.30 2.93 12.17
N THR A 25 -8.12 3.12 11.14
CA THR A 25 -7.93 2.42 9.86
C THR A 25 -6.68 2.91 9.14
N ILE A 26 -6.40 4.20 9.19
CA ILE A 26 -5.19 4.78 8.61
C ILE A 26 -3.96 4.21 9.32
N GLN A 27 -4.01 4.08 10.63
CA GLN A 27 -2.91 3.53 11.41
C GLN A 27 -2.60 2.08 11.02
N GLU A 28 -3.62 1.28 10.74
CA GLU A 28 -3.44 -0.08 10.25
C GLU A 28 -2.69 -0.11 8.92
N ILE A 29 -3.03 0.79 8.00
CA ILE A 29 -2.34 0.89 6.72
C ILE A 29 -0.90 1.35 6.90
N GLU A 30 -0.65 2.27 7.82
CA GLU A 30 0.72 2.68 8.13
C GLU A 30 1.58 1.52 8.63
N GLU A 31 1.01 0.63 9.43
CA GLU A 31 1.72 -0.56 9.89
C GLU A 31 2.04 -1.51 8.73
N LEU A 32 1.12 -1.66 7.79
CA LEU A 32 1.36 -2.46 6.59
C LEU A 32 2.48 -1.85 5.73
N PHE A 33 2.54 -0.53 5.63
CA PHE A 33 3.64 0.16 4.97
C PHE A 33 4.98 -0.16 5.63
N ARG A 34 5.05 -0.04 6.95
CA ARG A 34 6.28 -0.30 7.70
C ARG A 34 6.73 -1.74 7.50
N GLU A 35 5.79 -2.67 7.57
CA GLU A 35 6.09 -4.09 7.37
C GLU A 35 6.59 -4.35 5.95
N ALA A 36 5.96 -3.77 4.95
CA ALA A 36 6.38 -3.91 3.55
C ALA A 36 7.79 -3.37 3.36
N GLN A 37 8.07 -2.17 3.88
CA GLN A 37 9.40 -1.56 3.78
C GLN A 37 10.46 -2.38 4.51
N ALA A 38 10.11 -2.92 5.68
CA ALA A 38 11.04 -3.74 6.46
C ALA A 38 11.38 -5.06 5.76
N THR A 39 10.49 -5.60 4.94
CA THR A 39 10.71 -6.84 4.20
C THR A 39 11.17 -6.62 2.76
N GLY A 40 11.45 -5.37 2.39
CA GLY A 40 11.94 -5.04 1.04
C GLY A 40 10.88 -5.07 -0.04
N ARG A 41 9.62 -5.03 0.32
CA ARG A 41 8.51 -4.98 -0.64
C ARG A 41 8.26 -3.54 -1.07
N LEU A 42 7.91 -3.37 -2.33
CA LEU A 42 7.59 -2.05 -2.86
C LEU A 42 6.10 -1.78 -2.72
N VAL A 43 5.77 -0.56 -2.30
CA VAL A 43 4.39 -0.06 -2.34
C VAL A 43 4.34 0.96 -3.47
N TYR A 44 3.36 0.84 -4.34
CA TYR A 44 3.25 1.71 -5.51
C TYR A 44 1.80 2.06 -5.81
N ARG A 45 1.62 3.12 -6.59
CA ARG A 45 0.32 3.51 -7.15
C ARG A 45 0.43 3.51 -8.67
N GLN A 46 -0.70 3.32 -9.34
CA GLN A 46 -0.73 3.45 -10.79
C GLN A 46 -0.88 4.93 -11.16
N THR A 47 -0.12 5.35 -12.14
CA THR A 47 -0.22 6.69 -12.70
C THR A 47 -1.23 6.68 -13.86
N GLU A 48 -1.59 7.87 -14.35
CA GLU A 48 -2.50 8.03 -15.48
C GLU A 48 -1.99 7.31 -16.75
N HIS A 49 -0.70 7.11 -16.85
CA HIS A 49 -0.07 6.45 -18.00
C HIS A 49 0.09 4.94 -17.81
N GLY A 50 -0.49 4.38 -16.75
CA GLY A 50 -0.37 2.96 -16.46
C GLY A 50 0.95 2.54 -15.86
N SER A 51 1.84 3.47 -15.58
CA SER A 51 3.12 3.20 -14.92
C SER A 51 2.94 3.13 -13.41
N GLY A 52 3.76 2.31 -12.76
CA GLY A 52 3.81 2.29 -11.30
C GLY A 52 4.70 3.39 -10.76
N GLU A 53 4.25 4.08 -9.74
CA GLU A 53 5.04 5.07 -9.03
C GLU A 53 5.18 4.63 -7.58
N GLN A 54 6.41 4.49 -7.09
CA GLN A 54 6.66 4.07 -5.73
C GLN A 54 6.14 5.11 -4.73
N VAL A 55 5.45 4.61 -3.70
CA VAL A 55 4.94 5.43 -2.60
C VAL A 55 5.64 4.98 -1.33
N ARG A 56 6.17 5.94 -0.58
CA ARG A 56 6.79 5.67 0.73
C ARG A 56 5.89 6.20 1.83
N LEU A 57 5.94 5.56 2.98
CA LEU A 57 5.12 5.97 4.13
C LEU A 57 5.32 7.45 4.46
N ALA A 58 6.56 7.94 4.41
CA ALA A 58 6.89 9.32 4.74
C ALA A 58 6.24 10.35 3.80
N SER A 59 5.89 9.92 2.58
CA SER A 59 5.28 10.80 1.56
C SER A 59 3.86 10.40 1.20
N TRP A 60 3.30 9.39 1.88
CA TRP A 60 1.96 8.93 1.57
C TRP A 60 0.91 9.92 2.08
N ASN A 61 0.00 10.28 1.19
CA ASN A 61 -1.16 11.10 1.54
C ASN A 61 -2.44 10.26 1.34
N PRO A 62 -3.10 9.84 2.44
CA PRO A 62 -4.26 8.96 2.35
C PRO A 62 -5.47 9.58 1.65
N GLU A 63 -5.51 10.90 1.52
CA GLU A 63 -6.62 11.57 0.82
C GLU A 63 -6.40 11.66 -0.68
N GLU A 64 -5.15 11.65 -1.13
CA GLU A 64 -4.81 11.76 -2.55
C GLU A 64 -4.48 10.40 -3.17
N GLN A 65 -3.76 9.58 -2.44
CA GLN A 65 -3.29 8.28 -2.91
C GLN A 65 -4.21 7.19 -2.36
N THR A 66 -5.38 7.09 -2.97
CA THR A 66 -6.49 6.29 -2.45
C THR A 66 -6.47 4.83 -2.90
N GLU A 67 -5.55 4.47 -3.80
CA GLU A 67 -5.39 3.08 -4.21
C GLU A 67 -3.91 2.74 -4.26
N LEU A 68 -3.50 1.79 -3.43
CA LEU A 68 -2.12 1.36 -3.30
C LEU A 68 -2.00 -0.12 -3.59
N PHE A 69 -0.82 -0.52 -4.09
CA PHE A 69 -0.49 -1.90 -4.37
C PHE A 69 0.82 -2.24 -3.71
N VAL A 70 0.85 -3.35 -2.99
CA VAL A 70 2.08 -3.87 -2.39
C VAL A 70 2.55 -5.03 -3.25
N ALA A 71 3.76 -4.90 -3.80
CA ALA A 71 4.34 -5.93 -4.66
C ALA A 71 4.62 -7.20 -3.85
N PRO A 72 4.57 -8.38 -4.48
CA PRO A 72 4.89 -9.61 -3.80
C PRO A 72 6.37 -9.61 -3.40
N ARG A 73 6.69 -10.36 -2.34
CA ARG A 73 8.05 -10.52 -1.91
C ARG A 73 8.85 -11.24 -2.99
N LEU A 74 10.01 -10.69 -3.33
CA LEU A 74 10.88 -11.31 -4.33
C LEU A 74 11.47 -12.60 -3.75
N ALA A 75 11.14 -13.72 -4.36
CA ALA A 75 11.67 -15.02 -3.96
C ALA A 75 13.11 -15.16 -4.44
N GLY A 76 13.94 -15.77 -3.63
CA GLY A 76 15.29 -16.11 -4.01
C GLY A 76 16.23 -14.92 -4.09
N GLY A 77 15.88 -13.87 -3.41
CA GLY A 77 16.72 -12.67 -3.32
C GLY A 77 18.05 -12.94 -2.71
#